data_807ae93741ccb35d905f706943630716
#
_entry.id   807ae93741ccb35d905f706943630716
#
_cell.length_a   1.000
_cell.length_b   1.000
_cell.length_c   1.000
_cell.angle_alpha   90.00
_cell.angle_beta   90.00
_cell.angle_gamma   90.00
#
_symmetry.space_group_name_H-M   'P 1'
#
loop_
_entity.id
_entity.type
_entity.pdbx_description
1 polymer ?
#
loop_
_entity_poly.entity_id
_entity_poly.type
_entity_poly.pdbx_seq_one_letter_code
_entity_poly.pdbx_strand_id
1 'polypeptide(L)'
;DALAARAHGHEGHAPGGHRHAFSTARVKLPLSLVMTPALDADPLVARILLERAHALSSSPGREVVVLVAHGPVDDAALPAWRSTLAVLAAKVRAGGGFKGAVYGVLRDDAAAPVRAAAVLDLRAKVAAASKGGRALVVPVLIARGGIEKKITQDLAGLDYAWDAKTLMPHEGFA
;
A
#
# COMPACT_ATOMS: atom_id res chain seq x y z
N ASP A 1 7.56 67.91 -10.10
CA ASP A 1 7.92 66.93 -9.06
C ASP A 1 7.13 65.65 -9.32
N ALA A 2 7.80 64.71 -9.92
CA ALA A 2 7.25 63.45 -10.32
C ALA A 2 7.71 62.36 -9.33
N LEU A 3 6.80 61.76 -8.60
CA LEU A 3 7.03 60.58 -7.80
C LEU A 3 6.44 59.39 -8.57
N ALA A 4 7.33 58.63 -9.22
CA ALA A 4 7.00 57.40 -9.92
C ALA A 4 6.78 56.28 -8.92
N ALA A 5 5.58 55.75 -8.84
CA ALA A 5 5.24 54.52 -8.12
C ALA A 5 5.81 53.31 -8.87
N ARG A 6 6.71 52.57 -8.24
CA ARG A 6 7.20 51.25 -8.71
C ARG A 6 6.19 50.21 -8.27
N ALA A 7 5.49 49.61 -9.24
CA ALA A 7 4.72 48.42 -9.05
C ALA A 7 5.67 47.19 -8.98
N HIS A 8 5.73 46.53 -7.84
CA HIS A 8 6.40 45.24 -7.73
C HIS A 8 5.44 44.16 -8.27
N GLY A 9 5.74 43.60 -9.43
CA GLY A 9 5.09 42.43 -9.95
C GLY A 9 5.48 41.21 -9.13
N HIS A 10 4.50 40.57 -8.51
CA HIS A 10 4.63 39.22 -7.97
C HIS A 10 4.65 38.24 -9.14
N GLU A 11 5.83 37.75 -9.49
CA GLU A 11 5.97 36.59 -10.36
C GLU A 11 5.49 35.35 -9.61
N GLY A 12 4.37 34.77 -10.09
CA GLY A 12 3.82 33.56 -9.56
C GLY A 12 4.75 32.38 -9.84
N HIS A 13 5.28 31.76 -8.78
CA HIS A 13 5.96 30.49 -8.87
C HIS A 13 4.96 29.41 -9.26
N ALA A 14 5.03 28.94 -10.51
CA ALA A 14 4.36 27.71 -10.91
C ALA A 14 4.98 26.51 -10.11
N PRO A 15 4.17 25.57 -9.60
CA PRO A 15 4.72 24.40 -8.93
C PRO A 15 5.41 23.53 -9.98
N GLY A 16 6.74 23.58 -9.99
CA GLY A 16 7.59 22.72 -10.80
C GLY A 16 7.45 21.27 -10.36
N GLY A 17 6.62 20.52 -11.06
CA GLY A 17 6.60 19.08 -10.94
C GLY A 17 7.96 18.55 -11.40
N HIS A 18 8.75 18.00 -10.47
CA HIS A 18 9.97 17.28 -10.79
C HIS A 18 9.59 16.00 -11.56
N ARG A 19 9.48 16.11 -12.88
CA ARG A 19 9.48 14.94 -13.74
C ARG A 19 10.89 14.38 -13.72
N HIS A 20 11.12 13.34 -12.93
CA HIS A 20 12.30 12.51 -13.07
C HIS A 20 12.23 11.84 -14.44
N ALA A 21 12.88 12.42 -15.43
CA ALA A 21 13.11 11.77 -16.71
C ALA A 21 14.06 10.60 -16.45
N PHE A 22 13.54 9.40 -16.37
CA PHE A 22 14.37 8.20 -16.33
C PHE A 22 15.11 8.10 -17.64
N SER A 23 16.45 8.12 -17.56
CA SER A 23 17.28 7.89 -18.74
C SER A 23 17.04 6.46 -19.23
N THR A 24 16.59 6.33 -20.47
CA THR A 24 16.45 5.04 -21.14
C THR A 24 17.79 4.60 -21.79
N ALA A 25 18.89 5.25 -21.45
CA ALA A 25 20.21 4.89 -21.95
C ALA A 25 20.52 3.42 -21.57
N ARG A 26 20.80 2.60 -22.58
CA ARG A 26 21.22 1.22 -22.36
C ARG A 26 22.63 1.22 -21.78
N VAL A 27 22.75 0.80 -20.53
CA VAL A 27 24.06 0.57 -19.91
C VAL A 27 24.56 -0.80 -20.34
N LYS A 28 25.72 -0.85 -21.01
CA LYS A 28 26.40 -2.12 -21.29
C LYS A 28 27.17 -2.54 -20.03
N LEU A 29 26.68 -3.55 -19.33
CA LEU A 29 27.36 -4.13 -18.21
C LEU A 29 28.09 -5.41 -18.66
N PRO A 30 29.36 -5.63 -18.26
CA PRO A 30 30.11 -6.88 -18.54
C PRO A 30 29.67 -8.00 -17.59
N LEU A 31 28.43 -8.01 -17.16
CA LEU A 31 27.88 -8.94 -16.17
C LEU A 31 26.65 -9.64 -16.75
N SER A 32 26.51 -10.93 -16.40
CA SER A 32 25.25 -11.65 -16.63
C SER A 32 24.23 -11.22 -15.58
N LEU A 33 23.11 -10.67 -16.04
CA LEU A 33 21.98 -10.29 -15.17
C LEU A 33 21.00 -11.46 -15.10
N VAL A 34 20.77 -11.99 -13.92
CA VAL A 34 19.71 -12.98 -13.66
C VAL A 34 18.60 -12.27 -12.94
N MET A 35 17.41 -12.24 -13.55
CA MET A 35 16.21 -11.72 -12.90
C MET A 35 15.42 -12.85 -12.25
N THR A 36 15.11 -12.71 -10.97
CA THR A 36 14.17 -13.61 -10.29
C THR A 36 12.72 -13.25 -10.66
N PRO A 37 11.77 -14.21 -10.55
CA PRO A 37 10.36 -13.87 -10.61
C PRO A 37 9.95 -12.81 -9.58
N ALA A 38 8.85 -12.12 -9.82
CA ALA A 38 8.25 -11.22 -8.84
C ALA A 38 7.79 -12.00 -7.61
N LEU A 39 7.77 -11.34 -6.45
CA LEU A 39 7.35 -11.97 -5.19
C LEU A 39 5.86 -12.39 -5.20
N ASP A 40 5.00 -11.67 -5.91
CA ASP A 40 3.57 -11.94 -6.05
C ASP A 40 2.93 -12.63 -4.83
N ALA A 41 2.26 -13.79 -5.04
CA ALA A 41 1.66 -14.59 -3.98
C ALA A 41 2.60 -15.71 -3.48
N ASP A 42 3.92 -15.42 -3.43
CA ASP A 42 4.92 -16.36 -2.92
C ASP A 42 4.54 -16.87 -1.52
N PRO A 43 4.79 -18.15 -1.21
CA PRO A 43 4.57 -18.70 0.13
C PRO A 43 5.26 -17.93 1.26
N LEU A 44 6.46 -17.40 1.03
CA LEU A 44 7.18 -16.57 1.99
C LEU A 44 6.41 -15.28 2.30
N VAL A 45 5.90 -14.59 1.28
CA VAL A 45 5.08 -13.37 1.48
C VAL A 45 3.85 -13.70 2.31
N ALA A 46 3.13 -14.77 1.97
CA ALA A 46 1.95 -15.20 2.73
C ALA A 46 2.29 -15.52 4.19
N ARG A 47 3.42 -16.19 4.46
CA ARG A 47 3.90 -16.50 5.80
C ARG A 47 4.19 -15.22 6.59
N ILE A 48 4.91 -14.27 6.02
CA ILE A 48 5.22 -13.01 6.70
C ILE A 48 3.95 -12.23 7.01
N LEU A 49 3.00 -12.14 6.08
CA LEU A 49 1.72 -11.48 6.32
C LEU A 49 0.92 -12.16 7.43
N LEU A 50 0.95 -13.49 7.49
CA LEU A 50 0.34 -14.26 8.55
C LEU A 50 0.98 -13.96 9.92
N GLU A 51 2.30 -13.90 10.01
CA GLU A 51 3.03 -13.54 11.22
C GLU A 51 2.70 -12.10 11.67
N ARG A 52 2.63 -11.15 10.71
CA ARG A 52 2.21 -9.77 11.00
C ARG A 52 0.77 -9.71 11.54
N ALA A 53 -0.14 -10.48 10.95
CA ALA A 53 -1.52 -10.56 11.41
C ALA A 53 -1.62 -11.17 12.82
N HIS A 54 -0.88 -12.24 13.10
CA HIS A 54 -0.83 -12.85 14.45
C HIS A 54 -0.23 -11.91 15.50
N ALA A 55 0.78 -11.11 15.15
CA ALA A 55 1.35 -10.13 16.07
C ALA A 55 0.35 -9.04 16.52
N LEU A 56 -0.67 -8.77 15.70
CA LEU A 56 -1.77 -7.84 16.04
C LEU A 56 -2.96 -8.54 16.69
N SER A 57 -3.03 -9.86 16.57
CA SER A 57 -4.21 -10.64 16.94
C SER A 57 -4.27 -10.95 18.43
N SER A 58 -5.48 -10.98 18.95
CA SER A 58 -5.80 -11.50 20.29
C SER A 58 -6.83 -12.64 20.27
N SER A 59 -7.58 -12.76 19.17
CA SER A 59 -8.64 -13.78 19.03
C SER A 59 -8.97 -14.01 17.55
N PRO A 60 -8.16 -14.79 16.81
CA PRO A 60 -8.24 -14.92 15.34
C PRO A 60 -9.64 -15.23 14.83
N GLY A 61 -10.37 -16.17 15.48
CA GLY A 61 -11.73 -16.55 15.09
C GLY A 61 -12.77 -15.43 15.18
N ARG A 62 -12.42 -14.28 15.78
CA ARG A 62 -13.28 -13.09 15.89
C ARG A 62 -12.71 -11.88 15.13
N GLU A 63 -11.61 -12.04 14.43
CA GLU A 63 -10.87 -10.97 13.78
C GLU A 63 -10.86 -11.13 12.28
N VAL A 64 -10.85 -10.00 11.57
CA VAL A 64 -10.78 -9.94 10.11
C VAL A 64 -9.52 -9.21 9.71
N VAL A 65 -8.66 -9.89 8.95
CA VAL A 65 -7.44 -9.27 8.39
C VAL A 65 -7.79 -8.45 7.16
N VAL A 66 -7.30 -7.22 7.11
CA VAL A 66 -7.42 -6.33 5.95
C VAL A 66 -6.01 -6.08 5.40
N LEU A 67 -5.67 -6.77 4.31
CA LEU A 67 -4.40 -6.56 3.61
C LEU A 67 -4.46 -5.27 2.82
N VAL A 68 -3.47 -4.39 2.96
CA VAL A 68 -3.42 -3.10 2.27
C VAL A 68 -2.18 -2.99 1.42
N ALA A 69 -2.35 -2.88 0.10
CA ALA A 69 -1.26 -2.73 -0.87
C ALA A 69 -1.27 -1.35 -1.52
N HIS A 70 -0.12 -0.95 -2.07
CA HIS A 70 0.00 0.29 -2.83
C HIS A 70 -0.94 0.30 -4.05
N GLY A 71 -0.97 -0.77 -4.81
CA GLY A 71 -1.74 -0.90 -6.04
C GLY A 71 -1.07 -0.20 -7.25
N PRO A 72 -1.52 -0.50 -8.47
CA PRO A 72 -0.95 0.06 -9.69
C PRO A 72 -1.54 1.45 -10.00
N VAL A 73 -0.80 2.23 -10.78
CA VAL A 73 -1.30 3.48 -11.39
C VAL A 73 -2.29 3.16 -12.52
N ASP A 74 -1.96 2.18 -13.35
CA ASP A 74 -2.73 1.81 -14.52
C ASP A 74 -3.86 0.83 -14.17
N ASP A 75 -5.05 1.08 -14.73
CA ASP A 75 -6.22 0.20 -14.58
C ASP A 75 -6.01 -1.17 -15.22
N ALA A 76 -5.23 -1.26 -16.29
CA ALA A 76 -4.94 -2.53 -16.96
C ALA A 76 -4.18 -3.51 -16.05
N ALA A 77 -3.35 -3.02 -15.13
CA ALA A 77 -2.63 -3.86 -14.18
C ALA A 77 -3.46 -4.26 -12.94
N LEU A 78 -4.58 -3.58 -12.67
CA LEU A 78 -5.36 -3.78 -11.46
C LEU A 78 -5.92 -5.21 -11.29
N PRO A 79 -6.39 -5.91 -12.34
CA PRO A 79 -6.86 -7.30 -12.21
C PRO A 79 -5.78 -8.26 -11.70
N ALA A 80 -4.55 -8.15 -12.19
CA ALA A 80 -3.42 -8.98 -11.73
C ALA A 80 -3.10 -8.72 -10.24
N TRP A 81 -3.05 -7.46 -9.82
CA TRP A 81 -2.87 -7.10 -8.41
C TRP A 81 -3.97 -7.68 -7.52
N ARG A 82 -5.24 -7.57 -7.94
CA ARG A 82 -6.37 -8.13 -7.18
C ARG A 82 -6.30 -9.63 -7.07
N SER A 83 -5.90 -10.33 -8.13
CA SER A 83 -5.71 -11.78 -8.14
C SER A 83 -4.66 -12.21 -7.12
N THR A 84 -3.48 -11.59 -7.14
CA THR A 84 -2.39 -11.82 -6.18
C THR A 84 -2.86 -11.59 -4.74
N LEU A 85 -3.49 -10.44 -4.48
CA LEU A 85 -3.97 -10.09 -3.13
C LEU A 85 -5.08 -11.02 -2.65
N ALA A 86 -5.95 -11.51 -3.52
CA ALA A 86 -6.97 -12.50 -3.18
C ALA A 86 -6.35 -13.82 -2.73
N VAL A 87 -5.32 -14.29 -3.42
CA VAL A 87 -4.58 -15.51 -3.04
C VAL A 87 -3.89 -15.32 -1.69
N LEU A 88 -3.21 -14.17 -1.47
CA LEU A 88 -2.59 -13.87 -0.18
C LEU A 88 -3.61 -13.81 0.96
N ALA A 89 -4.74 -13.14 0.76
CA ALA A 89 -5.80 -13.07 1.75
C ALA A 89 -6.39 -14.46 2.08
N ALA A 90 -6.59 -15.31 1.09
CA ALA A 90 -7.04 -16.69 1.28
C ALA A 90 -6.04 -17.51 2.11
N LYS A 91 -4.73 -17.41 1.81
CA LYS A 91 -3.67 -18.08 2.56
C LYS A 91 -3.58 -17.59 4.02
N VAL A 92 -3.66 -16.28 4.25
CA VAL A 92 -3.64 -15.68 5.59
C VAL A 92 -4.86 -16.13 6.39
N ARG A 93 -6.06 -16.13 5.80
CA ARG A 93 -7.27 -16.60 6.46
C ARG A 93 -7.15 -18.06 6.88
N ALA A 94 -6.78 -18.94 5.95
CA ALA A 94 -6.71 -20.38 6.18
C ALA A 94 -5.62 -20.74 7.19
N GLY A 95 -4.42 -20.17 7.05
CA GLY A 95 -3.29 -20.46 7.93
C GLY A 95 -3.43 -19.87 9.34
N GLY A 96 -4.15 -18.74 9.49
CA GLY A 96 -4.28 -18.04 10.75
C GLY A 96 -5.55 -18.35 11.57
N GLY A 97 -6.47 -19.10 11.02
CA GLY A 97 -7.76 -19.33 11.68
C GLY A 97 -8.61 -18.05 11.85
N PHE A 98 -8.32 -17.01 11.05
CA PHE A 98 -9.06 -15.75 11.13
C PHE A 98 -10.49 -15.90 10.64
N LYS A 99 -11.42 -15.16 11.26
CA LYS A 99 -12.82 -15.08 10.83
C LYS A 99 -12.95 -14.74 9.35
N GLY A 100 -12.09 -13.87 8.87
CA GLY A 100 -12.03 -13.45 7.47
C GLY A 100 -10.70 -12.81 7.12
N ALA A 101 -10.42 -12.74 5.84
CA ALA A 101 -9.37 -11.87 5.32
C ALA A 101 -9.85 -11.23 4.02
N VAL A 102 -9.64 -9.94 3.89
CA VAL A 102 -9.97 -9.13 2.72
C VAL A 102 -8.77 -8.28 2.33
N TYR A 103 -8.83 -7.62 1.20
CA TYR A 103 -7.75 -6.75 0.75
C TYR A 103 -8.28 -5.47 0.12
N GLY A 104 -7.44 -4.43 0.15
CA GLY A 104 -7.64 -3.17 -0.54
C GLY A 104 -6.36 -2.66 -1.17
N VAL A 105 -6.48 -1.72 -2.09
CA VAL A 105 -5.38 -1.02 -2.73
C VAL A 105 -5.55 0.48 -2.54
N LEU A 106 -4.45 1.22 -2.36
CA LEU A 106 -4.49 2.68 -2.18
C LEU A 106 -4.55 3.41 -3.52
N ARG A 107 -3.85 2.88 -4.52
CA ARG A 107 -3.65 3.53 -5.83
C ARG A 107 -3.07 4.94 -5.70
N ASP A 108 -2.06 5.06 -4.83
CA ASP A 108 -1.56 6.35 -4.33
C ASP A 108 -1.02 7.28 -5.42
N ASP A 109 -0.43 6.72 -6.47
CA ASP A 109 0.11 7.46 -7.61
C ASP A 109 -0.88 7.62 -8.78
N ALA A 110 -2.12 7.12 -8.65
CA ALA A 110 -3.14 7.27 -9.67
C ALA A 110 -3.77 8.68 -9.62
N ALA A 111 -4.56 9.00 -10.64
CA ALA A 111 -5.31 10.25 -10.68
C ALA A 111 -6.20 10.41 -9.43
N ALA A 112 -6.34 11.64 -8.94
CA ALA A 112 -7.03 11.93 -7.68
C ALA A 112 -8.42 11.28 -7.52
N PRO A 113 -9.31 11.25 -8.53
CA PRO A 113 -10.60 10.57 -8.41
C PRO A 113 -10.47 9.07 -8.22
N VAL A 114 -9.50 8.43 -8.89
CA VAL A 114 -9.23 6.99 -8.79
C VAL A 114 -8.70 6.64 -7.40
N ARG A 115 -7.74 7.44 -6.89
CA ARG A 115 -7.23 7.30 -5.53
C ARG A 115 -8.35 7.48 -4.50
N ALA A 116 -9.17 8.52 -4.63
CA ALA A 116 -10.28 8.76 -3.71
C ALA A 116 -11.26 7.59 -3.66
N ALA A 117 -11.62 7.01 -4.80
CA ALA A 117 -12.49 5.83 -4.88
C ALA A 117 -11.84 4.61 -4.20
N ALA A 118 -10.53 4.40 -4.39
CA ALA A 118 -9.80 3.31 -3.75
C ALA A 118 -9.74 3.45 -2.22
N VAL A 119 -9.54 4.66 -1.71
CA VAL A 119 -9.57 4.96 -0.27
C VAL A 119 -10.97 4.73 0.30
N LEU A 120 -12.02 5.14 -0.38
CA LEU A 120 -13.42 4.89 0.05
C LEU A 120 -13.70 3.38 0.15
N ASP A 121 -13.30 2.59 -0.85
CA ASP A 121 -13.42 1.13 -0.83
C ASP A 121 -12.65 0.50 0.34
N LEU A 122 -11.41 0.94 0.57
CA LEU A 122 -10.60 0.46 1.69
C LEU A 122 -11.26 0.79 3.04
N ARG A 123 -11.72 2.03 3.22
CA ARG A 123 -12.42 2.45 4.44
C ARG A 123 -13.67 1.62 4.69
N ALA A 124 -14.47 1.34 3.66
CA ALA A 124 -15.66 0.49 3.77
C ALA A 124 -15.31 -0.93 4.23
N LYS A 125 -14.23 -1.51 3.71
CA LYS A 125 -13.73 -2.84 4.11
C LYS A 125 -13.26 -2.87 5.56
N VAL A 126 -12.49 -1.87 6.00
CA VAL A 126 -12.05 -1.76 7.40
C VAL A 126 -13.24 -1.58 8.33
N ALA A 127 -14.18 -0.70 8.00
CA ALA A 127 -15.39 -0.50 8.80
C ALA A 127 -16.26 -1.76 8.90
N ALA A 128 -16.41 -2.52 7.81
CA ALA A 128 -17.13 -3.79 7.81
C ALA A 128 -16.42 -4.84 8.66
N ALA A 129 -15.09 -4.91 8.58
CA ALA A 129 -14.27 -5.80 9.39
C ALA A 129 -14.43 -5.50 10.89
N SER A 130 -14.42 -4.23 11.29
CA SER A 130 -14.59 -3.79 12.68
C SER A 130 -15.98 -4.12 13.22
N LYS A 131 -17.03 -3.92 12.43
CA LYS A 131 -18.41 -4.30 12.80
C LYS A 131 -18.58 -5.82 12.97
N GLY A 132 -17.90 -6.61 12.16
CA GLY A 132 -17.94 -8.06 12.20
C GLY A 132 -17.10 -8.71 13.31
N GLY A 133 -16.29 -7.91 14.01
CA GLY A 133 -15.33 -8.33 15.02
C GLY A 133 -14.27 -7.26 15.25
N ARG A 134 -12.99 -7.58 15.08
CA ARG A 134 -11.87 -6.62 15.14
C ARG A 134 -11.15 -6.60 13.80
N ALA A 135 -10.91 -5.43 13.25
CA ALA A 135 -10.11 -5.27 12.03
C ALA A 135 -8.61 -5.28 12.37
N LEU A 136 -7.84 -6.11 11.67
CA LEU A 136 -6.38 -6.12 11.70
C LEU A 136 -5.87 -5.62 10.36
N VAL A 137 -5.33 -4.43 10.30
CA VAL A 137 -4.79 -3.86 9.06
C VAL A 137 -3.32 -4.23 8.92
N VAL A 138 -2.98 -4.93 7.83
CA VAL A 138 -1.63 -5.45 7.58
C VAL A 138 -1.15 -4.95 6.21
N PRO A 139 -0.03 -4.20 6.15
CA PRO A 139 0.48 -3.67 4.90
C PRO A 139 1.17 -4.75 4.06
N VAL A 140 0.82 -4.82 2.78
CA VAL A 140 1.53 -5.57 1.75
C VAL A 140 2.51 -4.62 1.06
N LEU A 141 3.51 -4.20 1.81
CA LEU A 141 4.55 -3.25 1.38
C LEU A 141 5.91 -3.87 1.69
N ILE A 142 6.86 -3.77 0.77
CA ILE A 142 8.18 -4.38 0.95
C ILE A 142 8.93 -3.73 2.10
N ALA A 143 9.03 -2.40 2.10
CA ALA A 143 9.77 -1.64 3.12
C ALA A 143 9.00 -0.36 3.49
N ARG A 144 9.38 0.24 4.62
CA ARG A 144 8.84 1.52 5.06
C ARG A 144 9.24 2.64 4.10
N GLY A 145 8.29 3.53 3.77
CA GLY A 145 8.54 4.59 2.78
C GLY A 145 7.53 5.74 2.81
N GLY A 146 6.74 5.89 3.86
CA GLY A 146 5.76 6.97 3.98
C GLY A 146 4.33 6.59 3.59
N ILE A 147 4.13 5.48 2.89
CA ILE A 147 2.79 4.95 2.58
C ILE A 147 2.06 4.57 3.86
N GLU A 148 2.76 4.08 4.88
CA GLU A 148 2.19 3.76 6.19
C GLU A 148 1.50 4.97 6.83
N LYS A 149 2.12 6.16 6.70
CA LYS A 149 1.52 7.42 7.18
C LYS A 149 0.25 7.74 6.40
N LYS A 150 0.25 7.53 5.08
CA LYS A 150 -0.95 7.75 4.25
C LYS A 150 -2.08 6.78 4.63
N ILE A 151 -1.77 5.49 4.87
CA ILE A 151 -2.75 4.52 5.36
C ILE A 151 -3.39 5.02 6.66
N THR A 152 -2.60 5.47 7.61
CA THR A 152 -3.11 5.99 8.89
C THR A 152 -4.00 7.22 8.69
N GLN A 153 -3.62 8.12 7.79
CA GLN A 153 -4.43 9.31 7.45
C GLN A 153 -5.74 8.92 6.75
N ASP A 154 -5.66 8.03 5.77
CA ASP A 154 -6.82 7.57 4.99
C ASP A 154 -7.83 6.79 5.85
N LEU A 155 -7.37 6.08 6.87
CA LEU A 155 -8.21 5.31 7.80
C LEU A 155 -8.56 6.06 9.08
N ALA A 156 -8.25 7.35 9.17
CA ALA A 156 -8.57 8.15 10.35
C ALA A 156 -10.06 8.06 10.72
N GLY A 157 -10.33 7.92 12.03
CA GLY A 157 -11.67 7.79 12.58
C GLY A 157 -12.28 6.39 12.52
N LEU A 158 -11.57 5.38 11.99
CA LEU A 158 -11.96 3.97 12.04
C LEU A 158 -11.26 3.25 13.20
N ASP A 159 -11.90 2.22 13.73
CA ASP A 159 -11.33 1.34 14.77
C ASP A 159 -10.65 0.13 14.10
N TYR A 160 -9.34 -0.02 14.30
CA TYR A 160 -8.55 -1.14 13.78
C TYR A 160 -7.23 -1.30 14.52
N ALA A 161 -6.68 -2.52 14.51
CA ALA A 161 -5.33 -2.77 15.01
C ALA A 161 -4.30 -2.53 13.88
N TRP A 162 -3.19 -1.88 14.22
CA TRP A 162 -2.15 -1.47 13.29
C TRP A 162 -0.81 -1.28 13.99
N ASP A 163 0.29 -1.78 13.41
CA ASP A 163 1.65 -1.58 13.91
C ASP A 163 2.64 -1.04 12.85
N ALA A 164 2.15 -0.79 11.65
CA ALA A 164 2.93 -0.31 10.50
C ALA A 164 4.11 -1.21 10.08
N LYS A 165 4.12 -2.48 10.48
CA LYS A 165 5.18 -3.41 10.11
C LYS A 165 4.99 -3.91 8.69
N THR A 166 5.95 -3.60 7.82
CA THR A 166 6.02 -4.05 6.43
C THR A 166 6.60 -5.45 6.31
N LEU A 167 6.76 -5.98 5.09
CA LEU A 167 7.37 -7.28 4.87
C LEU A 167 8.81 -7.30 5.37
N MET A 168 9.60 -6.26 5.08
CA MET A 168 10.98 -6.14 5.57
C MET A 168 11.08 -5.16 6.75
N PRO A 169 12.07 -5.33 7.67
CA PRO A 169 12.98 -6.47 7.72
C PRO A 169 12.30 -7.75 8.17
N HIS A 170 12.73 -8.88 7.61
CA HIS A 170 12.31 -10.21 8.01
C HIS A 170 13.40 -11.21 7.65
N GLU A 171 13.71 -12.14 8.55
CA GLU A 171 14.76 -13.14 8.38
C GLU A 171 14.61 -14.03 7.13
N GLY A 172 13.37 -14.26 6.69
CA GLY A 172 13.08 -15.02 5.49
C GLY A 172 13.53 -14.35 4.17
N PHE A 173 14.01 -13.10 4.21
CA PHE A 173 14.63 -12.39 3.08
C PHE A 173 16.17 -12.35 3.19
N ALA A 174 16.76 -13.03 4.15
CA ALA A 174 18.21 -13.11 4.35
C ALA A 174 18.85 -14.17 3.45
#